data_b17c7d7235a0cadd73aa767ef319aa68
#
_entry.id   b17c7d7235a0cadd73aa767ef319aa68
#
_cell.length_a   1.000
_cell.length_b   1.000
_cell.length_c   1.000
_cell.angle_alpha   90.00
_cell.angle_beta   90.00
_cell.angle_gamma   90.00
#
_symmetry.space_group_name_H-M   'P 1'
#
loop_
_entity.id
_entity.type
_entity.pdbx_description
1 polymer ?
#
loop_
_entity_poly.entity_id
_entity_poly.type
_entity_poly.pdbx_seq_one_letter_code
_entity_poly.pdbx_strand_id
1 'polypeptide(L)'
;TGSNQVRSKSVASMGGGPVALVGVTARMIGTGEDLLGEKLYMHQFKINGKRAFQGDVWQWHQDYGTWKNDDLMPTERAMNIAIFLDEVMPINGPLMLVPKSQHAGDLKASHDLETTSYPLWTLDEATVTKLVKDGGIVAPTGKAGGMLMFHGNLVHGSAGNITPYPRKIVYLTLNAV
;
A
#
# COMPACT_ATOMS: atom_id res chain seq x y z
N THR A 1 -18.56 -7.29 -18.43
CA THR A 1 -17.55 -6.86 -19.42
C THR A 1 -16.31 -6.45 -18.65
N GLY A 2 -15.42 -7.45 -18.37
CA GLY A 2 -14.17 -7.22 -17.64
C GLY A 2 -13.24 -6.33 -18.46
N SER A 3 -12.89 -5.17 -17.92
CA SER A 3 -11.84 -4.36 -18.50
C SER A 3 -10.50 -5.08 -18.26
N ASN A 4 -9.79 -5.41 -19.33
CA ASN A 4 -8.42 -5.96 -19.32
C ASN A 4 -7.37 -4.92 -18.82
N GLN A 5 -7.69 -4.17 -17.75
CA GLN A 5 -6.79 -3.15 -17.23
C GLN A 5 -5.92 -3.77 -16.14
N VAL A 6 -4.62 -3.78 -16.34
CA VAL A 6 -3.65 -4.15 -15.31
C VAL A 6 -3.66 -3.04 -14.27
N ARG A 7 -4.40 -3.26 -13.19
CA ARG A 7 -4.58 -2.31 -12.07
C ARG A 7 -3.51 -2.49 -11.00
N SER A 8 -3.12 -3.74 -10.79
CA SER A 8 -2.00 -4.14 -9.95
C SER A 8 -1.37 -5.40 -10.54
N LYS A 9 -0.06 -5.50 -10.49
CA LYS A 9 0.66 -6.70 -10.94
C LYS A 9 1.60 -7.14 -9.81
N SER A 10 1.32 -8.32 -9.26
CA SER A 10 2.28 -9.01 -8.41
C SER A 10 3.37 -9.63 -9.28
N VAL A 11 4.61 -9.50 -8.88
CA VAL A 11 5.75 -10.11 -9.54
C VAL A 11 6.28 -11.21 -8.63
N ALA A 12 5.91 -12.45 -8.95
CA ALA A 12 6.27 -13.63 -8.13
C ALA A 12 7.76 -14.00 -8.24
N SER A 13 8.46 -13.55 -9.27
CA SER A 13 9.90 -13.72 -9.41
C SER A 13 10.52 -12.44 -9.97
N MET A 14 11.55 -11.96 -9.32
CA MET A 14 12.36 -10.87 -9.84
C MET A 14 13.34 -11.44 -10.88
N GLY A 15 12.90 -11.54 -12.14
CA GLY A 15 13.83 -11.69 -13.25
C GLY A 15 14.83 -10.52 -13.22
N GLY A 16 16.09 -10.76 -13.62
CA GLY A 16 17.11 -9.68 -13.63
C GLY A 16 16.62 -8.44 -14.38
N GLY A 17 16.82 -7.27 -13.79
CA GLY A 17 16.41 -5.99 -14.39
C GLY A 17 16.39 -4.86 -13.36
N PRO A 18 16.22 -3.58 -13.79
CA PRO A 18 16.22 -2.43 -12.88
C PRO A 18 15.19 -2.52 -11.75
N VAL A 19 14.03 -3.13 -12.01
CA VAL A 19 12.96 -3.31 -11.02
C VAL A 19 13.36 -4.31 -9.93
N ALA A 20 14.09 -5.39 -10.30
CA ALA A 20 14.62 -6.35 -9.34
C ALA A 20 15.68 -5.70 -8.43
N LEU A 21 16.51 -4.81 -8.96
CA LEU A 21 17.52 -4.09 -8.18
C LEU A 21 16.89 -3.19 -7.11
N VAL A 22 15.74 -2.57 -7.40
CA VAL A 22 15.00 -1.75 -6.43
C VAL A 22 14.60 -2.55 -5.20
N GLY A 23 14.12 -3.79 -5.40
CA GLY A 23 13.63 -4.65 -4.30
C GLY A 23 14.73 -5.25 -3.40
N VAL A 24 16.00 -5.19 -3.83
CA VAL A 24 17.12 -5.82 -3.09
C VAL A 24 18.22 -4.86 -2.68
N THR A 25 18.02 -3.54 -2.81
CA THR A 25 19.03 -2.60 -2.37
C THR A 25 19.19 -2.64 -0.86
N ALA A 26 20.43 -2.75 -0.39
CA ALA A 26 20.76 -2.70 1.04
C ALA A 26 20.16 -1.48 1.75
N ARG A 27 19.98 -0.37 1.03
CA ARG A 27 19.34 0.85 1.55
C ARG A 27 17.89 0.62 1.95
N MET A 28 17.11 -0.18 1.21
CA MET A 28 15.70 -0.41 1.51
C MET A 28 15.52 -1.48 2.57
N ILE A 29 16.21 -2.62 2.39
CA ILE A 29 16.15 -3.73 3.35
C ILE A 29 16.76 -3.29 4.68
N GLY A 30 17.95 -2.68 4.67
CA GLY A 30 18.62 -2.20 5.88
C GLY A 30 17.77 -1.19 6.67
N THR A 31 17.16 -0.20 5.99
CA THR A 31 16.25 0.72 6.69
C THR A 31 15.04 -0.02 7.29
N GLY A 32 14.49 -1.00 6.59
CA GLY A 32 13.41 -1.83 7.12
C GLY A 32 13.85 -2.65 8.34
N GLU A 33 15.02 -3.28 8.29
CA GLU A 33 15.61 -4.03 9.41
C GLU A 33 15.86 -3.13 10.63
N ASP A 34 16.38 -1.91 10.41
CA ASP A 34 16.59 -0.92 11.48
C ASP A 34 15.26 -0.50 12.15
N LEU A 35 14.19 -0.34 11.36
CA LEU A 35 12.87 0.06 11.87
C LEU A 35 12.13 -1.07 12.60
N LEU A 36 12.23 -2.30 12.12
CA LEU A 36 11.54 -3.45 12.70
C LEU A 36 12.40 -4.22 13.72
N GLY A 37 13.73 -3.96 13.73
CA GLY A 37 14.68 -4.56 14.67
C GLY A 37 15.00 -6.02 14.39
N GLU A 38 14.69 -6.53 13.21
CA GLU A 38 14.85 -7.94 12.82
C GLU A 38 15.26 -8.10 11.36
N LYS A 39 15.70 -9.31 11.01
CA LYS A 39 15.90 -9.69 9.62
C LYS A 39 14.59 -9.77 8.88
N LEU A 40 14.60 -9.31 7.63
CA LEU A 40 13.40 -9.19 6.81
C LEU A 40 13.50 -10.05 5.57
N TYR A 41 12.35 -10.50 5.12
CA TYR A 41 12.19 -11.09 3.79
C TYR A 41 11.17 -10.29 2.97
N MET A 42 11.25 -10.39 1.66
CA MET A 42 10.29 -9.77 0.76
C MET A 42 9.03 -10.65 0.70
N HIS A 43 7.95 -10.16 1.28
CA HIS A 43 6.64 -10.82 1.22
C HIS A 43 5.95 -10.59 -0.12
N GLN A 44 5.93 -9.34 -0.59
CA GLN A 44 5.23 -8.98 -1.82
C GLN A 44 5.98 -7.87 -2.58
N PHE A 45 5.92 -7.93 -3.91
CA PHE A 45 6.33 -6.88 -4.81
C PHE A 45 5.23 -6.62 -5.83
N LYS A 46 4.71 -5.40 -5.88
CA LYS A 46 3.63 -5.03 -6.79
C LYS A 46 3.80 -3.63 -7.36
N ILE A 47 3.28 -3.41 -8.56
CA ILE A 47 3.13 -2.07 -9.14
C ILE A 47 1.65 -1.74 -9.15
N ASN A 48 1.30 -0.65 -8.47
CA ASN A 48 -0.06 -0.11 -8.45
C ASN A 48 -0.13 1.13 -9.33
N GLY A 49 -0.95 1.07 -10.38
CA GLY A 49 -1.11 2.15 -11.34
C GLY A 49 -2.52 2.73 -11.32
N LYS A 50 -2.62 4.05 -11.16
CA LYS A 50 -3.83 4.82 -11.45
C LYS A 50 -3.67 5.51 -12.79
N ARG A 51 -4.41 5.02 -13.79
CA ARG A 51 -4.39 5.62 -15.14
C ARG A 51 -5.02 7.01 -15.11
N ALA A 52 -4.59 7.85 -16.05
CA ALA A 52 -5.28 9.11 -16.32
C ALA A 52 -6.76 8.84 -16.62
N PHE A 53 -7.66 9.60 -16.01
CA PHE A 53 -9.13 9.55 -16.15
C PHE A 53 -9.80 8.22 -15.75
N GLN A 54 -9.06 7.20 -15.33
CA GLN A 54 -9.57 5.85 -15.11
C GLN A 54 -8.91 5.16 -13.90
N GLY A 55 -8.41 5.92 -12.95
CA GLY A 55 -7.83 5.35 -11.73
C GLY A 55 -8.90 4.92 -10.74
N ASP A 56 -8.87 3.69 -10.30
CA ASP A 56 -9.86 3.13 -9.38
C ASP A 56 -9.64 3.56 -7.93
N VAL A 57 -10.68 3.38 -7.11
CA VAL A 57 -10.65 3.57 -5.66
C VAL A 57 -9.99 2.37 -4.98
N TRP A 58 -9.25 2.62 -3.91
CA TRP A 58 -8.86 1.63 -2.92
C TRP A 58 -9.48 2.06 -1.60
N GLN A 59 -10.41 1.27 -1.11
CA GLN A 59 -11.14 1.53 0.13
C GLN A 59 -10.21 1.48 1.34
N TRP A 60 -10.66 2.04 2.46
CA TRP A 60 -9.90 2.07 3.70
C TRP A 60 -9.64 0.66 4.25
N HIS A 61 -8.39 0.32 4.46
CA HIS A 61 -7.94 -1.00 4.90
C HIS A 61 -6.64 -0.96 5.67
N GLN A 62 -6.30 -2.08 6.28
CA GLN A 62 -4.96 -2.43 6.74
C GLN A 62 -4.44 -3.53 5.83
N ASP A 63 -3.24 -3.39 5.29
CA ASP A 63 -2.66 -4.44 4.45
C ASP A 63 -2.46 -5.75 5.22
N TYR A 64 -2.07 -5.67 6.50
CA TYR A 64 -1.93 -6.85 7.35
C TYR A 64 -3.24 -7.64 7.47
N GLY A 65 -4.39 -6.99 7.50
CA GLY A 65 -5.68 -7.67 7.51
C GLY A 65 -5.85 -8.63 6.32
N THR A 66 -5.44 -8.20 5.13
CA THR A 66 -5.42 -9.04 3.93
C THR A 66 -4.38 -10.15 4.05
N TRP A 67 -3.14 -9.82 4.37
CA TRP A 67 -2.07 -10.84 4.47
C TRP A 67 -2.32 -11.89 5.55
N LYS A 68 -2.93 -11.50 6.68
CA LYS A 68 -3.32 -12.43 7.73
C LYS A 68 -4.40 -13.41 7.25
N ASN A 69 -5.45 -12.90 6.59
CA ASN A 69 -6.59 -13.71 6.21
C ASN A 69 -6.33 -14.56 4.95
N ASP A 70 -5.62 -13.99 3.96
CA ASP A 70 -5.44 -14.63 2.66
C ASP A 70 -4.07 -15.36 2.55
N ASP A 71 -3.01 -14.81 3.15
CA ASP A 71 -1.65 -15.34 3.07
C ASP A 71 -1.19 -16.06 4.35
N LEU A 72 -2.05 -16.10 5.39
CA LEU A 72 -1.74 -16.71 6.70
C LEU A 72 -0.50 -16.09 7.38
N MET A 73 -0.27 -14.79 7.18
CA MET A 73 0.84 -14.07 7.81
C MET A 73 0.71 -14.12 9.34
N PRO A 74 1.69 -14.68 10.06
CA PRO A 74 1.51 -15.00 11.49
C PRO A 74 1.54 -13.79 12.41
N THR A 75 2.25 -12.74 12.02
CA THR A 75 2.44 -11.53 12.85
C THR A 75 2.34 -10.26 12.02
N GLU A 76 1.97 -9.16 12.68
CA GLU A 76 1.83 -7.83 12.06
C GLU A 76 3.16 -7.10 11.80
N ARG A 77 4.30 -7.80 11.93
CA ARG A 77 5.65 -7.22 11.81
C ARG A 77 6.05 -7.04 10.35
N ALA A 78 5.24 -6.30 9.63
CA ALA A 78 5.40 -6.03 8.22
C ALA A 78 5.32 -4.53 7.92
N MET A 79 6.03 -4.13 6.88
CA MET A 79 6.02 -2.76 6.39
C MET A 79 5.98 -2.70 4.87
N ASN A 80 5.42 -1.62 4.36
CA ASN A 80 5.47 -1.27 2.96
C ASN A 80 6.50 -0.18 2.70
N ILE A 81 7.22 -0.33 1.60
CA ILE A 81 8.01 0.72 0.96
C ILE A 81 7.33 1.07 -0.35
N ALA A 82 6.77 2.27 -0.44
CA ALA A 82 6.10 2.78 -1.63
C ALA A 82 7.03 3.73 -2.37
N ILE A 83 7.40 3.43 -3.62
CA ILE A 83 8.31 4.21 -4.44
C ILE A 83 7.51 4.82 -5.58
N PHE A 84 7.56 6.14 -5.71
CA PHE A 84 6.83 6.89 -6.73
C PHE A 84 7.55 6.76 -8.09
N LEU A 85 6.90 6.15 -9.07
CA LEU A 85 7.38 6.11 -10.44
C LEU A 85 6.96 7.33 -11.24
N ASP A 86 5.80 7.89 -10.92
CA ASP A 86 5.30 9.16 -11.43
C ASP A 86 5.24 10.18 -10.28
N GLU A 87 5.06 11.46 -10.58
CA GLU A 87 4.78 12.47 -9.57
C GLU A 87 3.44 12.16 -8.89
N VAL A 88 3.44 12.07 -7.56
CA VAL A 88 2.25 11.94 -6.73
C VAL A 88 1.80 13.33 -6.30
N MET A 89 0.62 13.72 -6.76
CA MET A 89 -0.01 15.02 -6.52
C MET A 89 -1.26 14.87 -5.65
N PRO A 90 -1.75 15.94 -5.02
CA PRO A 90 -2.99 15.89 -4.22
C PRO A 90 -4.23 15.44 -5.01
N ILE A 91 -4.19 15.52 -6.34
CA ILE A 91 -5.34 15.35 -7.23
C ILE A 91 -5.31 14.05 -8.06
N ASN A 92 -4.20 13.33 -8.13
CA ASN A 92 -4.09 12.13 -8.97
C ASN A 92 -4.21 10.80 -8.21
N GLY A 93 -4.92 10.82 -7.07
CA GLY A 93 -5.21 9.67 -6.22
C GLY A 93 -4.00 9.25 -5.36
N PRO A 94 -3.43 10.17 -4.56
CA PRO A 94 -2.39 9.82 -3.59
C PRO A 94 -2.90 8.82 -2.57
N LEU A 95 -1.99 8.14 -1.87
CA LEU A 95 -2.34 7.43 -0.66
C LEU A 95 -2.84 8.44 0.39
N MET A 96 -3.92 8.09 1.05
CA MET A 96 -4.42 8.75 2.25
C MET A 96 -4.13 7.83 3.42
N LEU A 97 -3.46 8.35 4.43
CA LEU A 97 -3.02 7.61 5.61
C LEU A 97 -3.68 8.20 6.86
N VAL A 98 -4.05 7.35 7.81
CA VAL A 98 -4.50 7.78 9.12
C VAL A 98 -3.35 7.62 10.13
N PRO A 99 -2.62 8.69 10.48
CA PRO A 99 -1.49 8.61 11.40
C PRO A 99 -1.90 7.98 12.75
N LYS A 100 -0.99 7.19 13.33
CA LYS A 100 -1.15 6.46 14.59
C LYS A 100 -2.14 5.29 14.56
N SER A 101 -2.87 5.07 13.49
CA SER A 101 -3.84 3.96 13.39
C SER A 101 -3.19 2.57 13.48
N GLN A 102 -1.89 2.45 13.19
CA GLN A 102 -1.16 1.19 13.37
C GLN A 102 -1.13 0.70 14.83
N HIS A 103 -1.29 1.60 15.79
CA HIS A 103 -1.34 1.26 17.22
C HIS A 103 -2.69 0.69 17.67
N ALA A 104 -3.70 0.72 16.81
CA ALA A 104 -4.98 0.09 17.09
C ALA A 104 -4.97 -1.45 16.91
N GLY A 105 -3.82 -2.00 16.44
CA GLY A 105 -3.68 -3.42 16.17
C GLY A 105 -4.47 -3.89 14.95
N ASP A 106 -4.78 -5.16 14.90
CA ASP A 106 -5.57 -5.80 13.84
C ASP A 106 -7.07 -5.47 14.04
N LEU A 107 -7.59 -4.65 13.14
CA LEU A 107 -8.97 -4.16 13.19
C LEU A 107 -9.93 -5.13 12.49
N LYS A 108 -11.16 -5.19 12.97
CA LYS A 108 -12.21 -5.98 12.32
C LYS A 108 -12.49 -5.42 10.93
N ALA A 109 -12.34 -6.27 9.92
CA ALA A 109 -12.57 -5.94 8.51
C ALA A 109 -13.61 -6.88 7.90
N SER A 110 -14.21 -6.47 6.78
CA SER A 110 -15.11 -7.27 5.96
C SER A 110 -14.55 -7.41 4.54
N HIS A 111 -14.78 -8.56 3.91
CA HIS A 111 -14.28 -8.81 2.56
C HIS A 111 -15.14 -8.05 1.53
N ASP A 112 -14.56 -7.04 0.91
CA ASP A 112 -15.18 -6.23 -0.14
C ASP A 112 -14.76 -6.76 -1.52
N LEU A 113 -15.73 -7.16 -2.30
CA LEU A 113 -15.56 -7.70 -3.65
C LEU A 113 -16.01 -6.74 -4.75
N GLU A 114 -16.62 -5.60 -4.38
CA GLU A 114 -17.38 -4.77 -5.32
C GLU A 114 -16.89 -3.31 -5.41
N THR A 115 -16.59 -2.69 -4.28
CA THR A 115 -16.41 -1.23 -4.20
C THR A 115 -14.96 -0.78 -4.29
N THR A 116 -14.04 -1.71 -4.31
CA THR A 116 -12.59 -1.46 -4.40
C THR A 116 -12.00 -2.04 -5.70
N SER A 117 -10.84 -1.55 -6.08
CA SER A 117 -10.15 -1.95 -7.32
C SER A 117 -9.78 -3.44 -7.39
N TYR A 118 -9.68 -4.10 -6.25
CA TYR A 118 -9.31 -5.50 -6.08
C TYR A 118 -9.99 -6.03 -4.81
N PRO A 119 -10.39 -7.31 -4.73
CA PRO A 119 -10.91 -7.89 -3.49
C PRO A 119 -10.02 -7.56 -2.29
N LEU A 120 -10.60 -7.00 -1.25
CA LEU A 120 -9.85 -6.41 -0.16
C LEU A 120 -10.61 -6.54 1.16
N TRP A 121 -9.89 -6.70 2.26
CA TRP A 121 -10.45 -6.63 3.60
C TRP A 121 -10.56 -5.17 4.05
N THR A 122 -11.76 -4.61 4.02
CA THR A 122 -12.03 -3.19 4.24
C THR A 122 -12.60 -2.91 5.62
N LEU A 123 -12.34 -1.70 6.12
CA LEU A 123 -12.84 -1.21 7.40
C LEU A 123 -14.16 -0.46 7.20
N ASP A 124 -15.05 -0.57 8.18
CA ASP A 124 -16.30 0.18 8.19
C ASP A 124 -16.11 1.67 8.45
N GLU A 125 -17.07 2.48 8.02
CA GLU A 125 -17.04 3.94 8.12
C GLU A 125 -16.93 4.45 9.57
N ALA A 126 -17.56 3.76 10.52
CA ALA A 126 -17.54 4.17 11.92
C ALA A 126 -16.14 4.01 12.52
N THR A 127 -15.47 2.89 12.22
CA THR A 127 -14.09 2.61 12.61
C THR A 127 -13.14 3.66 12.01
N VAL A 128 -13.22 3.91 10.70
CA VAL A 128 -12.39 4.92 10.03
C VAL A 128 -12.64 6.31 10.60
N THR A 129 -13.90 6.69 10.80
CA THR A 129 -14.26 8.00 11.36
C THR A 129 -13.67 8.21 12.75
N LYS A 130 -13.69 7.19 13.61
CA LYS A 130 -13.10 7.25 14.95
C LYS A 130 -11.58 7.48 14.85
N LEU A 131 -10.89 6.69 14.05
CA LEU A 131 -9.44 6.80 13.88
C LEU A 131 -9.02 8.17 13.32
N VAL A 132 -9.80 8.69 12.37
CA VAL A 132 -9.54 10.01 11.77
C VAL A 132 -9.75 11.16 12.77
N LYS A 133 -10.71 11.05 13.68
CA LYS A 133 -10.88 12.05 14.76
C LYS A 133 -9.63 12.16 15.64
N ASP A 134 -8.94 11.05 15.86
CA ASP A 134 -7.74 10.99 16.71
C ASP A 134 -6.45 11.33 15.95
N GLY A 135 -6.32 10.85 14.70
CA GLY A 135 -5.09 10.91 13.92
C GLY A 135 -5.09 11.91 12.75
N GLY A 136 -6.27 12.35 12.32
CA GLY A 136 -6.43 13.10 11.07
C GLY A 136 -6.22 12.22 9.83
N ILE A 137 -6.12 12.88 8.67
CA ILE A 137 -5.73 12.24 7.41
C ILE A 137 -4.54 13.02 6.84
N VAL A 138 -3.54 12.30 6.37
CA VAL A 138 -2.43 12.86 5.58
C VAL A 138 -2.36 12.19 4.22
N ALA A 139 -2.04 12.97 3.20
CA ALA A 139 -1.85 12.46 1.84
C ALA A 139 -0.45 12.86 1.34
N PRO A 140 0.57 12.01 1.56
CA PRO A 140 1.93 12.31 1.11
C PRO A 140 2.00 12.47 -0.40
N THR A 141 2.68 13.51 -0.83
CA THR A 141 2.93 13.83 -2.24
C THR A 141 4.43 13.95 -2.50
N GLY A 142 4.84 13.89 -3.77
CA GLY A 142 6.24 14.02 -4.12
C GLY A 142 6.54 13.72 -5.59
N LYS A 143 7.74 14.06 -6.00
CA LYS A 143 8.25 13.78 -7.35
C LYS A 143 8.53 12.29 -7.55
N ALA A 144 8.65 11.86 -8.80
CA ALA A 144 9.17 10.54 -9.15
C ALA A 144 10.52 10.30 -8.45
N GLY A 145 10.72 9.10 -7.90
CA GLY A 145 11.86 8.75 -7.05
C GLY A 145 11.61 9.02 -5.56
N GLY A 146 10.53 9.72 -5.18
CA GLY A 146 10.11 9.85 -3.79
C GLY A 146 9.75 8.49 -3.18
N MET A 147 9.92 8.37 -1.87
CA MET A 147 9.67 7.13 -1.14
C MET A 147 8.88 7.40 0.13
N LEU A 148 7.94 6.51 0.43
CA LEU A 148 7.14 6.49 1.66
C LEU A 148 7.25 5.11 2.28
N MET A 149 7.51 5.05 3.60
CA MET A 149 7.49 3.83 4.38
C MET A 149 6.35 3.86 5.39
N PHE A 150 5.64 2.75 5.54
CA PHE A 150 4.55 2.65 6.51
C PHE A 150 4.31 1.21 6.96
N HIS A 151 3.84 1.08 8.20
CA HIS A 151 3.54 -0.21 8.84
C HIS A 151 2.35 -0.92 8.18
N GLY A 152 2.34 -2.25 8.15
CA GLY A 152 1.25 -3.05 7.59
C GLY A 152 -0.14 -2.80 8.21
N ASN A 153 -0.18 -2.40 9.47
CA ASN A 153 -1.41 -2.02 10.18
C ASN A 153 -1.80 -0.54 10.02
N LEU A 154 -1.03 0.27 9.31
CA LEU A 154 -1.44 1.66 9.11
C LEU A 154 -2.68 1.69 8.21
N VAL A 155 -3.78 2.26 8.72
CA VAL A 155 -5.03 2.42 7.96
C VAL A 155 -4.79 3.40 6.83
N HIS A 156 -5.11 2.95 5.61
CA HIS A 156 -4.92 3.75 4.42
C HIS A 156 -5.94 3.41 3.33
N GLY A 157 -6.01 4.30 2.35
CA GLY A 157 -6.86 4.14 1.18
C GLY A 157 -6.43 5.12 0.08
N SER A 158 -7.10 5.17 -1.04
CA SER A 158 -6.87 6.19 -2.05
C SER A 158 -8.08 6.40 -2.94
N ALA A 159 -8.41 7.67 -3.21
CA ALA A 159 -9.45 8.05 -4.15
C ALA A 159 -9.11 7.63 -5.59
N GLY A 160 -10.09 7.62 -6.46
CA GLY A 160 -9.91 7.45 -7.90
C GLY A 160 -9.09 8.57 -8.53
N ASN A 161 -8.66 8.35 -9.77
CA ASN A 161 -7.95 9.36 -10.55
C ASN A 161 -8.78 9.75 -11.79
N ILE A 162 -9.36 10.93 -11.77
CA ILE A 162 -10.09 11.52 -12.91
C ILE A 162 -9.28 12.62 -13.61
N THR A 163 -8.01 12.77 -13.29
CA THR A 163 -7.12 13.78 -13.89
C THR A 163 -6.36 13.23 -15.09
N PRO A 164 -5.77 14.07 -15.95
CA PRO A 164 -4.90 13.64 -17.03
C PRO A 164 -3.52 13.13 -16.57
N TYR A 165 -3.23 13.16 -15.26
CA TYR A 165 -1.93 12.82 -14.69
C TYR A 165 -1.95 11.39 -14.12
N PRO A 166 -1.31 10.41 -14.76
CA PRO A 166 -1.23 9.06 -14.21
C PRO A 166 -0.39 9.04 -12.93
N ARG A 167 -0.61 8.02 -12.09
CA ARG A 167 0.16 7.79 -10.87
C ARG A 167 0.51 6.31 -10.75
N LYS A 168 1.79 5.97 -10.80
CA LYS A 168 2.31 4.62 -10.59
C LYS A 168 3.20 4.60 -9.36
N ILE A 169 2.98 3.63 -8.51
CA ILE A 169 3.77 3.39 -7.30
C ILE A 169 4.21 1.91 -7.29
N VAL A 170 5.48 1.68 -7.05
CA VAL A 170 5.99 0.35 -6.67
C VAL A 170 5.80 0.17 -5.17
N TYR A 171 5.24 -0.95 -4.77
CA TYR A 171 5.21 -1.39 -3.39
C TYR A 171 6.13 -2.59 -3.20
N LEU A 172 7.03 -2.46 -2.26
CA LEU A 172 7.82 -3.54 -1.71
C LEU A 172 7.33 -3.78 -0.29
N THR A 173 6.79 -4.96 -0.04
CA THR A 173 6.37 -5.37 1.30
C THR A 173 7.44 -6.24 1.92
N LEU A 174 7.95 -5.83 3.06
CA LEU A 174 8.92 -6.56 3.88
C LEU A 174 8.24 -7.07 5.14
N ASN A 175 8.54 -8.30 5.53
CA ASN A 175 8.06 -8.91 6.75
C ASN A 175 9.24 -9.47 7.56
N ALA A 176 9.11 -9.45 8.88
CA ALA A 176 10.08 -10.06 9.80
C ALA A 176 10.11 -11.59 9.63
N VAL A 177 11.30 -12.17 9.79
CA VAL A 177 11.53 -13.62 9.69
C VAL A 177 10.99 -14.34 10.93
#